data_5ef21251b69f3ab997dd0740bcb0e200
#
_entry.id   5ef21251b69f3ab997dd0740bcb0e200
#
_cell.length_a   1.000
_cell.length_b   1.000
_cell.length_c   1.000
_cell.angle_alpha   90.00
_cell.angle_beta   90.00
_cell.angle_gamma   90.00
#
_symmetry.space_group_name_H-M   'P 1'
#
loop_
_entity.id
_entity.type
_entity.pdbx_description
1 polymer ?
#
loop_
_entity_poly.entity_id
_entity_poly.type
_entity_poly.pdbx_seq_one_letter_code
_entity_poly.pdbx_strand_id
1 'polypeptide(L)'
;MSKWIIPDIHGCPRTLQTLLENLLKISKNDELFFLGDYIDRGPGGKEVIDYIMELQANGYHVHCLKGNHEDYCLQSWEADNKPHLFKPKVQKSWEAVGAGTTLKSFGVKRPRDIPQPYINWMKDLKYYIELEHYILVHAGLNFHIKDPFADTHSMIWTRSFKVDFSKTDGRRIIHGHIPVDYSFIDLVIHNPAGYDFIALDNGVFVTDKPGMGNLMAFNPDDNTLIAQSNLDM
;
A
#
# COMPACT_ATOMS: atom_id res chain seq x y z
N MET A 1 -21.86 8.36 -1.91
CA MET A 1 -20.79 7.57 -2.52
C MET A 1 -19.51 8.32 -2.28
N SER A 2 -18.68 7.83 -1.39
CA SER A 2 -17.40 8.46 -1.06
C SER A 2 -16.26 7.61 -1.62
N LYS A 3 -15.14 8.25 -1.97
CA LYS A 3 -13.91 7.55 -2.35
C LYS A 3 -12.92 7.68 -1.21
N TRP A 4 -12.33 6.56 -0.80
CA TRP A 4 -11.32 6.55 0.24
C TRP A 4 -10.03 5.91 -0.26
N ILE A 5 -8.94 6.67 -0.19
CA ILE A 5 -7.60 6.22 -0.57
C ILE A 5 -6.84 5.94 0.72
N ILE A 6 -6.39 4.69 0.88
CA ILE A 6 -5.72 4.19 2.07
C ILE A 6 -4.29 3.75 1.68
N PRO A 7 -3.24 4.30 2.29
CA PRO A 7 -1.85 3.91 2.01
C PRO A 7 -1.44 2.62 2.72
N ASP A 8 -0.15 2.47 2.94
CA ASP A 8 0.53 1.34 3.52
C ASP A 8 -0.05 0.92 4.87
N ILE A 9 -0.45 -0.36 4.99
CA ILE A 9 -1.15 -0.92 6.17
C ILE A 9 -0.20 -1.72 7.06
N HIS A 10 0.79 -2.36 6.45
CA HIS A 10 1.87 -3.06 7.13
C HIS A 10 1.42 -3.96 8.29
N GLY A 11 0.51 -4.91 8.00
CA GLY A 11 0.10 -5.91 8.98
C GLY A 11 -0.60 -5.36 10.23
N CYS A 12 -1.33 -4.25 10.12
CA CYS A 12 -2.08 -3.60 11.20
C CYS A 12 -3.61 -3.79 11.02
N PRO A 13 -4.16 -5.00 11.23
CA PRO A 13 -5.58 -5.30 10.95
C PRO A 13 -6.56 -4.55 11.87
N ARG A 14 -6.26 -4.41 13.17
CA ARG A 14 -7.15 -3.70 14.11
C ARG A 14 -7.24 -2.21 13.77
N THR A 15 -6.10 -1.62 13.39
CA THR A 15 -6.03 -0.23 12.94
C THR A 15 -6.87 -0.05 11.68
N LEU A 16 -6.73 -0.94 10.69
CA LEU A 16 -7.49 -0.91 9.45
C LEU A 16 -8.99 -1.05 9.71
N GLN A 17 -9.42 -2.05 10.49
CA GLN A 17 -10.83 -2.25 10.82
C GLN A 17 -11.42 -1.04 11.53
N THR A 18 -10.71 -0.50 12.53
CA THR A 18 -11.15 0.70 13.26
C THR A 18 -11.30 1.89 12.34
N LEU A 19 -10.34 2.12 11.43
CA LEU A 19 -10.43 3.18 10.43
C LEU A 19 -11.69 3.03 9.57
N LEU A 20 -11.89 1.86 8.98
CA LEU A 20 -12.98 1.63 8.01
C LEU A 20 -14.36 1.58 8.68
N GLU A 21 -14.51 0.85 9.78
CA GLU A 21 -15.81 0.59 10.40
C GLU A 21 -16.26 1.69 11.36
N ASN A 22 -15.33 2.26 12.15
CA ASN A 22 -15.68 3.19 13.22
C ASN A 22 -15.55 4.64 12.80
N LEU A 23 -14.48 5.00 12.08
CA LEU A 23 -14.24 6.38 11.67
C LEU A 23 -14.92 6.70 10.34
N LEU A 24 -14.65 5.92 9.29
CA LEU A 24 -15.23 6.15 7.97
C LEU A 24 -16.67 5.63 7.88
N LYS A 25 -17.00 4.57 8.63
CA LYS A 25 -18.31 3.90 8.59
C LYS A 25 -18.70 3.51 7.17
N ILE A 26 -17.76 2.85 6.49
CA ILE A 26 -17.86 2.50 5.07
C ILE A 26 -19.17 1.76 4.76
N SER A 27 -19.69 1.99 3.57
CA SER A 27 -20.85 1.31 3.01
C SER A 27 -20.51 0.69 1.66
N LYS A 28 -21.40 -0.18 1.15
CA LYS A 28 -21.23 -0.79 -0.19
C LYS A 28 -21.34 0.21 -1.34
N ASN A 29 -21.77 1.44 -1.06
CA ASN A 29 -21.81 2.51 -2.05
C ASN A 29 -20.49 3.27 -2.16
N ASP A 30 -19.55 3.04 -1.24
CA ASP A 30 -18.26 3.72 -1.22
C ASP A 30 -17.21 2.92 -2.00
N GLU A 31 -16.24 3.63 -2.57
CA GLU A 31 -15.09 3.03 -3.26
C GLU A 31 -13.85 3.11 -2.38
N LEU A 32 -13.19 1.98 -2.17
CA LEU A 32 -11.98 1.85 -1.37
C LEU A 32 -10.78 1.58 -2.28
N PHE A 33 -9.75 2.40 -2.18
CA PHE A 33 -8.52 2.29 -2.94
C PHE A 33 -7.33 2.07 -1.99
N PHE A 34 -6.75 0.89 -2.00
CA PHE A 34 -5.58 0.56 -1.20
C PHE A 34 -4.31 0.67 -2.04
N LEU A 35 -3.31 1.40 -1.54
CA LEU A 35 -2.11 1.72 -2.31
C LEU A 35 -1.01 0.65 -2.25
N GLY A 36 -1.21 -0.48 -1.54
CA GLY A 36 -0.22 -1.55 -1.41
C GLY A 36 0.36 -1.69 0.00
N ASP A 37 1.37 -2.54 0.14
CA ASP A 37 2.07 -2.83 1.40
C ASP A 37 1.13 -3.27 2.53
N TYR A 38 0.42 -4.38 2.29
CA TYR A 38 -0.52 -4.98 3.25
C TYR A 38 0.18 -5.77 4.34
N ILE A 39 1.35 -6.32 4.03
CA ILE A 39 2.11 -7.26 4.85
C ILE A 39 3.36 -6.62 5.45
N ASP A 40 4.06 -7.39 6.29
CA ASP A 40 5.33 -7.05 6.95
C ASP A 40 5.20 -5.98 8.05
N ARG A 41 6.23 -5.90 8.90
CA ARG A 41 6.38 -4.95 10.02
C ARG A 41 5.40 -5.20 11.15
N GLY A 42 4.09 -4.99 10.96
CA GLY A 42 3.05 -5.29 11.94
C GLY A 42 2.73 -6.79 12.05
N PRO A 43 2.00 -7.20 13.08
CA PRO A 43 1.85 -8.60 13.46
C PRO A 43 0.87 -9.40 12.59
N GLY A 44 -0.05 -8.74 11.87
CA GLY A 44 -1.24 -9.36 11.27
C GLY A 44 -1.33 -9.21 9.75
N GLY A 45 -0.26 -9.50 8.99
CA GLY A 45 -0.29 -9.38 7.53
C GLY A 45 -1.32 -10.29 6.87
N LYS A 46 -1.49 -11.53 7.36
CA LYS A 46 -2.55 -12.43 6.91
C LYS A 46 -3.93 -11.88 7.16
N GLU A 47 -4.17 -11.40 8.38
CA GLU A 47 -5.47 -10.88 8.82
C GLU A 47 -5.88 -9.62 8.05
N VAL A 48 -4.92 -8.78 7.62
CA VAL A 48 -5.18 -7.64 6.73
C VAL A 48 -5.68 -8.14 5.38
N ILE A 49 -5.02 -9.13 4.77
CA ILE A 49 -5.44 -9.68 3.48
C ILE A 49 -6.80 -10.37 3.61
N ASP A 50 -7.02 -11.17 4.67
CA ASP A 50 -8.31 -11.82 4.94
C ASP A 50 -9.45 -10.81 4.98
N TYR A 51 -9.27 -9.71 5.71
CA TYR A 51 -10.29 -8.68 5.86
C TYR A 51 -10.60 -7.98 4.52
N ILE A 52 -9.56 -7.66 3.73
CA ILE A 52 -9.77 -7.05 2.40
C ILE A 52 -10.48 -8.03 1.45
N MET A 53 -10.08 -9.30 1.43
CA MET A 53 -10.75 -10.34 0.64
C MET A 53 -12.21 -10.53 1.08
N GLU A 54 -12.50 -10.45 2.38
CA GLU A 54 -13.86 -10.50 2.92
C GLU A 54 -14.71 -9.30 2.45
N LEU A 55 -14.17 -8.09 2.48
CA LEU A 55 -14.85 -6.91 1.94
C LEU A 55 -15.20 -7.11 0.45
N GLN A 56 -14.25 -7.61 -0.36
CA GLN A 56 -14.47 -7.92 -1.77
C GLN A 56 -15.57 -8.97 -1.96
N ALA A 57 -15.52 -10.06 -1.19
CA ALA A 57 -16.52 -11.15 -1.25
C ALA A 57 -17.92 -10.68 -0.81
N ASN A 58 -17.99 -9.72 0.12
CA ASN A 58 -19.24 -9.13 0.60
C ASN A 58 -19.80 -8.03 -0.32
N GLY A 59 -19.16 -7.76 -1.47
CA GLY A 59 -19.64 -6.84 -2.49
C GLY A 59 -19.36 -5.36 -2.19
N TYR A 60 -18.31 -5.05 -1.42
CA TYR A 60 -17.75 -3.69 -1.37
C TYR A 60 -16.94 -3.41 -2.64
N HIS A 61 -16.90 -2.17 -3.08
CA HIS A 61 -16.07 -1.74 -4.21
C HIS A 61 -14.63 -1.51 -3.73
N VAL A 62 -13.81 -2.54 -3.81
CA VAL A 62 -12.42 -2.55 -3.30
C VAL A 62 -11.43 -2.70 -4.43
N HIS A 63 -10.53 -1.74 -4.54
CA HIS A 63 -9.44 -1.69 -5.52
C HIS A 63 -8.09 -1.74 -4.81
N CYS A 64 -7.25 -2.70 -5.18
CA CYS A 64 -5.98 -2.95 -4.52
C CYS A 64 -4.80 -2.77 -5.48
N LEU A 65 -3.80 -1.99 -5.05
CA LEU A 65 -2.52 -1.89 -5.72
C LEU A 65 -1.50 -2.84 -5.10
N LYS A 66 -0.47 -3.16 -5.86
CA LYS A 66 0.69 -3.93 -5.42
C LYS A 66 1.72 -2.99 -4.80
N GLY A 67 2.18 -3.31 -3.59
CA GLY A 67 3.35 -2.69 -3.00
C GLY A 67 4.63 -3.49 -3.21
N ASN A 68 5.76 -2.93 -2.82
CA ASN A 68 7.05 -3.60 -2.93
C ASN A 68 7.19 -4.75 -1.91
N HIS A 69 6.45 -4.75 -0.82
CA HIS A 69 6.45 -5.83 0.16
C HIS A 69 5.75 -7.08 -0.40
N GLU A 70 4.66 -6.95 -1.13
CA GLU A 70 4.03 -8.05 -1.86
C GLU A 70 4.95 -8.59 -2.96
N ASP A 71 5.68 -7.71 -3.66
CA ASP A 71 6.66 -8.12 -4.67
C ASP A 71 7.81 -8.94 -4.06
N TYR A 72 8.36 -8.52 -2.92
CA TYR A 72 9.34 -9.30 -2.16
C TYR A 72 8.80 -10.67 -1.74
N CYS A 73 7.57 -10.72 -1.24
CA CYS A 73 6.92 -11.97 -0.84
C CYS A 73 6.80 -12.92 -2.04
N LEU A 74 6.28 -12.45 -3.17
CA LEU A 74 6.10 -13.24 -4.39
C LEU A 74 7.43 -13.74 -4.95
N GLN A 75 8.43 -12.88 -5.08
CA GLN A 75 9.77 -13.28 -5.54
C GLN A 75 10.42 -14.28 -4.58
N SER A 76 10.23 -14.12 -3.26
CA SER A 76 10.74 -15.04 -2.25
C SER A 76 10.03 -16.40 -2.33
N TRP A 77 8.72 -16.41 -2.53
CA TRP A 77 7.93 -17.60 -2.75
C TRP A 77 8.38 -18.36 -4.00
N GLU A 78 8.59 -17.66 -5.11
CA GLU A 78 9.08 -18.27 -6.36
C GLU A 78 10.50 -18.85 -6.22
N ALA A 79 11.38 -18.10 -5.55
CA ALA A 79 12.75 -18.54 -5.32
C ALA A 79 12.81 -19.76 -4.38
N ASP A 80 11.93 -19.83 -3.37
CA ASP A 80 11.89 -20.93 -2.40
C ASP A 80 11.29 -22.21 -2.99
N ASN A 81 10.49 -22.13 -4.04
CA ASN A 81 9.95 -23.26 -4.79
C ASN A 81 10.96 -23.87 -5.79
N LYS A 82 12.10 -23.20 -6.02
CA LYS A 82 13.18 -23.71 -6.88
C LYS A 82 14.22 -24.42 -6.03
N PRO A 83 14.93 -25.46 -6.57
CA PRO A 83 16.05 -26.09 -5.85
C PRO A 83 17.15 -25.06 -5.53
N HIS A 84 17.58 -24.98 -4.27
CA HIS A 84 18.68 -24.11 -3.84
C HIS A 84 19.45 -24.72 -2.68
N LEU A 85 20.80 -24.53 -2.69
CA LEU A 85 21.70 -24.94 -1.60
C LEU A 85 21.78 -23.88 -0.49
N PHE A 86 21.63 -22.62 -0.85
CA PHE A 86 21.71 -21.48 0.07
C PHE A 86 20.43 -20.67 -0.01
N LYS A 87 20.08 -19.98 1.09
CA LYS A 87 18.94 -19.09 1.13
C LYS A 87 19.04 -18.05 -0.01
N PRO A 88 18.03 -17.93 -0.86
CA PRO A 88 18.00 -16.95 -1.96
C PRO A 88 18.22 -15.53 -1.49
N LYS A 89 18.91 -14.71 -2.29
CA LYS A 89 19.21 -13.31 -1.94
C LYS A 89 17.94 -12.50 -1.66
N VAL A 90 16.89 -12.70 -2.47
CA VAL A 90 15.60 -12.00 -2.30
C VAL A 90 14.94 -12.31 -0.96
N GLN A 91 15.03 -13.55 -0.45
CA GLN A 91 14.51 -13.90 0.88
C GLN A 91 15.25 -13.15 1.99
N LYS A 92 16.60 -13.01 1.88
CA LYS A 92 17.38 -12.22 2.84
C LYS A 92 17.00 -10.74 2.81
N SER A 93 16.76 -10.21 1.60
CA SER A 93 16.30 -8.83 1.44
C SER A 93 14.92 -8.62 2.05
N TRP A 94 13.99 -9.55 1.83
CA TRP A 94 12.65 -9.51 2.42
C TRP A 94 12.69 -9.64 3.95
N GLU A 95 13.51 -10.54 4.50
CA GLU A 95 13.69 -10.67 5.94
C GLU A 95 14.18 -9.37 6.60
N ALA A 96 15.06 -8.63 5.92
CA ALA A 96 15.58 -7.36 6.42
C ALA A 96 14.50 -6.24 6.51
N VAL A 97 13.36 -6.40 5.81
CA VAL A 97 12.28 -5.39 5.79
C VAL A 97 11.00 -5.84 6.51
N GLY A 98 11.01 -7.03 7.16
CA GLY A 98 9.90 -7.42 8.04
C GLY A 98 9.20 -8.74 7.72
N ALA A 99 9.70 -9.58 6.79
CA ALA A 99 9.09 -10.86 6.41
C ALA A 99 8.75 -11.79 7.58
N GLY A 100 9.49 -11.69 8.69
CA GLY A 100 9.29 -12.55 9.85
C GLY A 100 7.89 -12.44 10.47
N THR A 101 7.33 -11.23 10.51
CA THR A 101 5.98 -11.00 11.02
C THR A 101 4.93 -11.59 10.08
N THR A 102 5.13 -11.44 8.77
CA THR A 102 4.26 -12.03 7.75
C THR A 102 4.25 -13.55 7.83
N LEU A 103 5.42 -14.21 7.82
CA LEU A 103 5.49 -15.66 7.93
C LEU A 103 4.84 -16.17 9.23
N LYS A 104 5.03 -15.43 10.34
CA LYS A 104 4.39 -15.75 11.62
C LYS A 104 2.87 -15.62 11.57
N SER A 105 2.33 -14.57 10.93
CA SER A 105 0.87 -14.39 10.81
C SER A 105 0.22 -15.49 9.97
N PHE A 106 0.93 -16.01 8.97
CA PHE A 106 0.51 -17.21 8.21
C PHE A 106 0.72 -18.54 8.95
N GLY A 107 1.41 -18.53 10.10
CA GLY A 107 1.75 -19.76 10.83
C GLY A 107 2.77 -20.66 10.09
N VAL A 108 3.55 -20.09 9.18
CA VAL A 108 4.50 -20.82 8.34
C VAL A 108 5.95 -20.41 8.62
N LYS A 109 6.91 -21.25 8.21
CA LYS A 109 8.34 -20.99 8.39
C LYS A 109 9.06 -20.57 7.10
N ARG A 110 8.48 -20.86 5.96
CA ARG A 110 9.09 -20.63 4.65
C ARG A 110 8.11 -19.95 3.71
N PRO A 111 8.60 -19.08 2.82
CA PRO A 111 7.77 -18.40 1.84
C PRO A 111 6.91 -19.36 1.01
N ARG A 112 7.46 -20.50 0.57
CA ARG A 112 6.74 -21.51 -0.24
C ARG A 112 5.53 -22.12 0.47
N ASP A 113 5.46 -22.05 1.79
CA ASP A 113 4.38 -22.64 2.59
C ASP A 113 3.19 -21.66 2.75
N ILE A 114 3.31 -20.42 2.24
CA ILE A 114 2.19 -19.47 2.18
C ILE A 114 1.12 -20.06 1.26
N PRO A 115 -0.16 -20.14 1.71
CA PRO A 115 -1.21 -20.79 0.94
C PRO A 115 -1.47 -20.11 -0.41
N GLN A 116 -1.70 -20.91 -1.44
CA GLN A 116 -1.85 -20.48 -2.83
C GLN A 116 -2.90 -19.38 -3.05
N PRO A 117 -4.06 -19.35 -2.34
CA PRO A 117 -5.04 -18.26 -2.51
C PRO A 117 -4.45 -16.87 -2.26
N TYR A 118 -3.59 -16.71 -1.25
CA TYR A 118 -2.94 -15.41 -0.95
C TYR A 118 -1.88 -15.05 -1.99
N ILE A 119 -1.13 -16.04 -2.49
CA ILE A 119 -0.17 -15.85 -3.58
C ILE A 119 -0.89 -15.39 -4.85
N ASN A 120 -2.03 -16.00 -5.17
CA ASN A 120 -2.84 -15.60 -6.33
C ASN A 120 -3.38 -14.19 -6.14
N TRP A 121 -3.96 -13.88 -4.98
CA TRP A 121 -4.46 -12.54 -4.67
C TRP A 121 -3.37 -11.47 -4.84
N MET A 122 -2.15 -11.70 -4.29
CA MET A 122 -1.03 -10.77 -4.46
C MET A 122 -0.54 -10.66 -5.91
N LYS A 123 -0.64 -11.72 -6.71
CA LYS A 123 -0.30 -11.68 -8.14
C LYS A 123 -1.25 -10.82 -8.96
N ASP A 124 -2.54 -10.84 -8.61
CA ASP A 124 -3.61 -10.16 -9.32
C ASP A 124 -3.72 -8.66 -8.98
N LEU A 125 -2.92 -8.16 -8.01
CA LEU A 125 -2.87 -6.75 -7.65
C LEU A 125 -2.41 -5.88 -8.82
N LYS A 126 -3.09 -4.74 -9.00
CA LYS A 126 -2.76 -3.75 -10.03
C LYS A 126 -1.52 -2.93 -9.66
N TYR A 127 -0.86 -2.36 -10.64
CA TYR A 127 0.28 -1.47 -10.41
C TYR A 127 -0.15 0.00 -10.28
N TYR A 128 -1.22 0.41 -10.92
CA TYR A 128 -1.79 1.76 -10.83
C TYR A 128 -3.29 1.75 -11.08
N ILE A 129 -3.96 2.83 -10.71
CA ILE A 129 -5.37 3.11 -10.99
C ILE A 129 -5.49 4.56 -11.43
N GLU A 130 -6.27 4.80 -12.47
CA GLU A 130 -6.55 6.13 -12.97
C GLU A 130 -7.91 6.61 -12.44
N LEU A 131 -7.91 7.77 -11.82
CA LEU A 131 -9.09 8.54 -11.46
C LEU A 131 -9.17 9.80 -12.34
N GLU A 132 -10.27 10.52 -12.27
CA GLU A 132 -10.49 11.72 -13.10
C GLU A 132 -9.35 12.75 -12.96
N HIS A 133 -8.92 13.04 -11.73
CA HIS A 133 -7.92 14.06 -11.43
C HIS A 133 -6.61 13.52 -10.86
N TYR A 134 -6.54 12.21 -10.61
CA TYR A 134 -5.42 11.57 -9.94
C TYR A 134 -5.01 10.25 -10.60
N ILE A 135 -3.73 9.92 -10.46
CA ILE A 135 -3.21 8.58 -10.70
C ILE A 135 -2.77 8.02 -9.35
N LEU A 136 -3.35 6.88 -8.97
CA LEU A 136 -2.97 6.15 -7.77
C LEU A 136 -1.87 5.16 -8.13
N VAL A 137 -0.79 5.18 -7.38
CA VAL A 137 0.35 4.27 -7.55
C VAL A 137 1.00 4.04 -6.18
N HIS A 138 1.63 2.88 -5.96
CA HIS A 138 2.24 2.62 -4.65
C HIS A 138 3.39 3.56 -4.34
N ALA A 139 4.41 3.66 -5.23
CA ALA A 139 5.62 4.45 -4.98
C ALA A 139 5.76 5.68 -5.88
N GLY A 140 5.51 5.56 -7.18
CA GLY A 140 5.61 6.65 -8.14
C GLY A 140 5.77 6.17 -9.57
N LEU A 141 6.13 7.06 -10.49
CA LEU A 141 6.28 6.75 -11.91
C LEU A 141 7.65 7.15 -12.43
N ASN A 142 8.14 6.45 -13.45
CA ASN A 142 9.37 6.78 -14.15
C ASN A 142 9.11 7.77 -15.27
N PHE A 143 9.23 9.07 -15.00
CA PHE A 143 9.05 10.14 -16.00
C PHE A 143 10.22 10.32 -16.95
N HIS A 144 11.32 9.56 -16.80
CA HIS A 144 12.48 9.62 -17.73
C HIS A 144 12.26 8.80 -19.01
N ILE A 145 11.26 7.92 -19.04
CA ILE A 145 10.90 7.15 -20.23
C ILE A 145 9.68 7.74 -20.94
N LYS A 146 9.45 7.31 -22.19
CA LYS A 146 8.36 7.84 -23.02
C LYS A 146 6.98 7.56 -22.42
N ASP A 147 6.75 6.33 -21.98
CA ASP A 147 5.52 5.89 -21.35
C ASP A 147 5.79 5.48 -19.89
N PRO A 148 5.50 6.35 -18.90
CA PRO A 148 5.77 6.05 -17.50
C PRO A 148 4.96 4.85 -16.95
N PHE A 149 3.89 4.45 -17.64
CA PHE A 149 3.07 3.29 -17.25
C PHE A 149 3.64 1.95 -17.73
N ALA A 150 4.70 1.95 -18.52
CA ALA A 150 5.40 0.73 -18.93
C ALA A 150 6.40 0.20 -17.89
N ASP A 151 6.83 1.01 -16.90
CA ASP A 151 7.83 0.63 -15.90
C ASP A 151 7.17 0.25 -14.56
N THR A 152 6.65 -0.97 -14.50
CA THR A 152 6.00 -1.50 -13.29
C THR A 152 6.94 -1.61 -12.09
N HIS A 153 8.27 -1.73 -12.32
CA HIS A 153 9.24 -1.74 -11.23
C HIS A 153 9.29 -0.38 -10.53
N SER A 154 9.39 0.72 -11.29
CA SER A 154 9.38 2.07 -10.69
C SER A 154 8.09 2.35 -9.93
N MET A 155 6.94 1.80 -10.36
CA MET A 155 5.66 2.00 -9.69
C MET A 155 5.64 1.54 -8.24
N ILE A 156 6.48 0.56 -7.89
CA ILE A 156 6.51 -0.03 -6.54
C ILE A 156 7.84 0.21 -5.80
N TRP A 157 8.88 0.78 -6.47
CA TRP A 157 10.21 0.91 -5.87
C TRP A 157 10.79 2.31 -5.89
N THR A 158 10.29 3.23 -6.73
CA THR A 158 10.90 4.56 -6.83
C THR A 158 10.75 5.35 -5.53
N ARG A 159 11.79 6.12 -5.18
CA ARG A 159 11.81 6.93 -3.95
C ARG A 159 11.74 8.43 -4.22
N SER A 160 11.87 8.80 -5.47
CA SER A 160 11.77 10.19 -5.90
C SER A 160 11.38 10.27 -7.36
N PHE A 161 10.53 11.19 -7.70
CA PHE A 161 10.14 11.50 -9.07
C PHE A 161 9.72 12.98 -9.15
N LYS A 162 9.73 13.50 -10.36
CA LYS A 162 9.14 14.79 -10.68
C LYS A 162 8.06 14.54 -11.72
N VAL A 163 6.85 14.97 -11.44
CA VAL A 163 5.72 14.75 -12.34
C VAL A 163 5.90 15.53 -13.63
N ASP A 164 5.72 14.84 -14.74
CA ASP A 164 5.56 15.44 -16.07
C ASP A 164 4.09 15.36 -16.46
N PHE A 165 3.36 16.43 -16.27
CA PHE A 165 1.92 16.51 -16.53
C PHE A 165 1.54 16.20 -17.97
N SER A 166 2.45 16.34 -18.94
CA SER A 166 2.18 15.93 -20.33
C SER A 166 2.04 14.41 -20.49
N LYS A 167 2.56 13.65 -19.53
CA LYS A 167 2.51 12.18 -19.49
C LYS A 167 1.42 11.63 -18.58
N THR A 168 0.72 12.49 -17.85
CA THR A 168 -0.36 12.11 -16.92
C THR A 168 -1.69 12.77 -17.25
N ASP A 169 -1.78 13.42 -18.43
CA ASP A 169 -2.96 14.20 -18.87
C ASP A 169 -3.39 15.24 -17.81
N GLY A 170 -2.40 15.90 -17.19
CA GLY A 170 -2.62 16.91 -16.15
C GLY A 170 -2.98 16.37 -14.76
N ARG A 171 -2.99 15.06 -14.56
CA ARG A 171 -3.36 14.44 -13.28
C ARG A 171 -2.20 14.42 -12.30
N ARG A 172 -2.52 14.67 -11.02
CA ARG A 172 -1.58 14.55 -9.89
C ARG A 172 -1.40 13.08 -9.50
N ILE A 173 -0.28 12.78 -8.84
CA ILE A 173 0.01 11.43 -8.32
C ILE A 173 -0.39 11.36 -6.85
N ILE A 174 -1.09 10.29 -6.43
CA ILE A 174 -1.26 9.91 -5.02
C ILE A 174 -0.50 8.62 -4.78
N HIS A 175 0.38 8.61 -3.76
CA HIS A 175 1.23 7.47 -3.47
C HIS A 175 1.45 7.24 -1.96
N GLY A 176 1.91 6.04 -1.61
CA GLY A 176 2.36 5.61 -0.29
C GLY A 176 3.88 5.44 -0.20
N HIS A 177 4.35 4.28 0.27
CA HIS A 177 5.72 3.76 0.21
C HIS A 177 6.76 4.47 1.07
N ILE A 178 6.75 5.79 1.12
CA ILE A 178 7.72 6.58 1.89
C ILE A 178 6.98 7.33 3.00
N PRO A 179 7.19 6.91 4.25
CA PRO A 179 6.55 7.56 5.37
C PRO A 179 6.94 9.04 5.50
N VAL A 180 5.93 9.89 5.63
CA VAL A 180 6.07 11.33 5.84
C VAL A 180 5.27 11.80 7.06
N ASP A 181 5.67 12.94 7.63
CA ASP A 181 4.96 13.54 8.76
C ASP A 181 3.54 13.97 8.37
N TYR A 182 2.61 13.89 9.34
CA TYR A 182 1.20 14.30 9.14
C TYR A 182 1.06 15.72 8.62
N SER A 183 1.87 16.66 9.15
CA SER A 183 1.81 18.07 8.73
C SER A 183 2.23 18.25 7.26
N PHE A 184 3.13 17.39 6.76
CA PHE A 184 3.49 17.38 5.34
C PHE A 184 2.36 16.84 4.48
N ILE A 185 1.66 15.79 4.91
CA ILE A 185 0.48 15.26 4.20
C ILE A 185 -0.60 16.34 4.07
N ASP A 186 -0.92 16.98 5.19
CA ASP A 186 -1.91 18.07 5.22
C ASP A 186 -1.50 19.23 4.29
N LEU A 187 -0.21 19.62 4.34
CA LEU A 187 0.34 20.66 3.48
C LEU A 187 0.18 20.35 2.00
N VAL A 188 0.53 19.14 1.55
CA VAL A 188 0.48 18.78 0.11
C VAL A 188 -0.95 18.63 -0.40
N ILE A 189 -1.90 18.24 0.46
CA ILE A 189 -3.32 18.19 0.13
C ILE A 189 -3.86 19.61 -0.13
N HIS A 190 -3.57 20.54 0.78
CA HIS A 190 -4.14 21.89 0.75
C HIS A 190 -3.33 22.91 -0.08
N ASN A 191 -2.17 22.49 -0.65
CA ASN A 191 -1.35 23.34 -1.52
C ASN A 191 -1.09 22.71 -2.91
N PRO A 192 -2.14 22.50 -3.73
CA PRO A 192 -1.99 21.83 -5.03
C PRO A 192 -1.13 22.62 -6.03
N ALA A 193 -0.96 23.93 -5.84
CA ALA A 193 -0.08 24.72 -6.70
C ALA A 193 1.41 24.53 -6.40
N GLY A 194 1.74 24.05 -5.19
CA GLY A 194 3.12 23.83 -4.76
C GLY A 194 3.61 22.39 -4.91
N TYR A 195 2.69 21.43 -5.10
CA TYR A 195 3.02 20.00 -5.11
C TYR A 195 2.27 19.23 -6.20
N ASP A 196 3.01 18.52 -7.00
CA ASP A 196 2.51 17.70 -8.12
C ASP A 196 1.98 16.34 -7.67
N PHE A 197 2.16 15.99 -6.40
CA PHE A 197 1.80 14.70 -5.80
C PHE A 197 1.19 14.87 -4.41
N ILE A 198 0.59 13.79 -3.90
CA ILE A 198 0.19 13.61 -2.50
C ILE A 198 0.88 12.35 -1.98
N ALA A 199 1.86 12.50 -1.08
CA ALA A 199 2.44 11.40 -0.32
C ALA A 199 1.52 11.14 0.87
N LEU A 200 0.87 9.97 0.93
CA LEU A 200 -0.19 9.69 1.91
C LEU A 200 0.24 8.79 3.06
N ASP A 201 1.38 8.09 2.94
CA ASP A 201 1.87 7.19 3.98
C ASP A 201 2.38 7.97 5.19
N ASN A 202 1.76 7.77 6.35
CA ASN A 202 2.21 8.35 7.63
C ASN A 202 2.99 7.33 8.48
N GLY A 203 3.36 6.18 7.91
CA GLY A 203 4.14 5.15 8.59
C GLY A 203 3.39 4.53 9.77
N VAL A 204 2.27 3.86 9.53
CA VAL A 204 1.44 3.25 10.57
C VAL A 204 2.25 2.39 11.57
N PHE A 205 3.35 1.78 11.13
CA PHE A 205 4.26 0.95 11.94
C PHE A 205 5.30 1.75 12.75
N VAL A 206 5.38 3.07 12.58
CA VAL A 206 6.34 3.93 13.27
C VAL A 206 5.78 4.32 14.63
N THR A 207 6.43 3.90 15.71
CA THR A 207 5.93 4.11 17.09
C THR A 207 6.69 5.18 17.88
N ASP A 208 7.84 5.62 17.37
CA ASP A 208 8.81 6.45 18.11
C ASP A 208 9.05 7.85 17.52
N LYS A 209 8.26 8.24 16.50
CA LYS A 209 8.40 9.57 15.87
C LYS A 209 7.11 10.39 16.01
N PRO A 210 7.16 11.57 16.67
CA PRO A 210 6.04 12.50 16.68
C PRO A 210 5.56 12.83 15.25
N GLY A 211 4.25 12.96 15.06
CA GLY A 211 3.66 13.26 13.75
C GLY A 211 3.55 12.07 12.79
N MET A 212 3.96 10.87 13.21
CA MET A 212 3.86 9.63 12.44
C MET A 212 3.08 8.56 13.22
N GLY A 213 2.94 7.37 12.65
CA GLY A 213 2.32 6.21 13.32
C GLY A 213 0.80 6.10 13.12
N ASN A 214 0.26 6.72 12.08
CA ASN A 214 -1.16 6.64 11.77
C ASN A 214 -1.40 5.96 10.43
N LEU A 215 -2.51 5.22 10.33
CA LEU A 215 -3.08 4.82 9.06
C LEU A 215 -4.01 5.93 8.57
N MET A 216 -3.74 6.41 7.37
CA MET A 216 -4.47 7.52 6.77
C MET A 216 -5.61 7.04 5.89
N ALA A 217 -6.66 7.83 5.76
CA ALA A 217 -7.66 7.73 4.70
C ALA A 217 -7.91 9.12 4.12
N PHE A 218 -7.82 9.24 2.81
CA PHE A 218 -8.00 10.50 2.09
C PHE A 218 -9.16 10.39 1.12
N ASN A 219 -10.07 11.37 1.17
CA ASN A 219 -11.14 11.52 0.19
C ASN A 219 -10.73 12.58 -0.84
N PRO A 220 -10.48 12.21 -2.12
CA PRO A 220 -10.03 13.15 -3.14
C PRO A 220 -11.11 14.09 -3.66
N ASP A 221 -12.40 13.82 -3.36
CA ASP A 221 -13.52 14.62 -3.88
C ASP A 221 -13.77 15.89 -3.02
N ASP A 222 -13.42 15.83 -1.72
CA ASP A 222 -13.61 16.95 -0.78
C ASP A 222 -12.38 17.31 0.06
N ASN A 223 -11.24 16.66 -0.20
CA ASN A 223 -9.98 16.78 0.53
C ASN A 223 -10.05 16.38 2.01
N THR A 224 -11.04 15.60 2.42
CA THR A 224 -11.12 15.07 3.80
C THR A 224 -9.97 14.12 4.08
N LEU A 225 -9.23 14.35 5.15
CA LEU A 225 -8.15 13.51 5.65
C LEU A 225 -8.50 12.99 7.04
N ILE A 226 -8.52 11.67 7.19
CA ILE A 226 -8.77 10.97 8.48
C ILE A 226 -7.54 10.18 8.85
N ALA A 227 -7.18 10.21 10.13
CA ALA A 227 -6.05 9.48 10.69
C ALA A 227 -6.50 8.55 11.81
N GLN A 228 -6.08 7.29 11.76
CA GLN A 228 -6.24 6.31 12.83
C GLN A 228 -4.87 5.94 13.37
N SER A 229 -4.61 6.25 14.63
CA SER A 229 -3.37 5.83 15.30
C SER A 229 -3.28 4.33 15.40
N ASN A 230 -2.05 3.80 15.37
CA ASN A 230 -1.80 2.36 15.44
C ASN A 230 -2.41 1.74 16.71
N LEU A 231 -3.13 0.62 16.53
CA LEU A 231 -3.76 -0.19 17.60
C LEU A 231 -3.17 -1.60 17.71
N ASP A 232 -2.19 -1.94 16.87
CA ASP A 232 -1.65 -3.30 16.72
C ASP A 232 -0.27 -3.46 17.33
N MET A 233 0.45 -2.36 17.58
CA MET A 233 1.84 -2.37 18.04
C MET A 233 2.01 -1.59 19.34
#